data_a88b2d28e55d598f57580759b372de3a
#
_entry.id   a88b2d28e55d598f57580759b372de3a
#
_cell.length_a   1.000
_cell.length_b   1.000
_cell.length_c   1.000
_cell.angle_alpha   90.00
_cell.angle_beta   90.00
_cell.angle_gamma   90.00
#
_symmetry.space_group_name_H-M   'P 1'
#
loop_
_entity.id
_entity.type
_entity.pdbx_description
1 polymer ?
#
loop_
_entity_poly.entity_id
_entity_poly.type
_entity_poly.pdbx_seq_one_letter_code
_entity_poly.pdbx_strand_id
1 'polypeptide(L)'
;MKIDENFVFPVYIYNNVLEDIKKLCKKAKLEIFGYLIGNIFMWNNKKYVVIEEQLFLIGAVHSDKYSTSQIEGAAGKYEKIFQKLKRKKNNEELRIVGWWHSHPGFGCFLSRTDLHTQEFFFPESYQVALVVDPIKDELEFFTLNANSKEKYKNISYAVIKP
;
A
#
# COMPACT_ATOMS: atom_id res chain seq x y z
N MET A 1 -22.97 21.40 1.97
CA MET A 1 -21.52 21.20 1.95
C MET A 1 -21.00 21.56 0.56
N LYS A 2 -20.21 22.61 0.44
CA LYS A 2 -19.58 22.95 -0.85
C LYS A 2 -18.48 21.92 -1.10
N ILE A 3 -18.60 21.18 -2.18
CA ILE A 3 -17.51 20.31 -2.66
C ILE A 3 -16.43 21.28 -3.14
N ASP A 4 -15.27 21.23 -2.51
CA ASP A 4 -14.12 21.97 -2.99
C ASP A 4 -13.61 21.28 -4.26
N GLU A 5 -13.94 21.85 -5.42
CA GLU A 5 -13.55 21.32 -6.72
C GLU A 5 -12.03 21.25 -6.92
N ASN A 6 -11.28 21.90 -6.03
CA ASN A 6 -9.82 21.89 -6.05
C ASN A 6 -9.21 20.82 -5.12
N PHE A 7 -10.05 20.08 -4.41
CA PHE A 7 -9.58 19.05 -3.48
C PHE A 7 -9.50 17.69 -4.16
N VAL A 8 -8.35 17.04 -4.04
CA VAL A 8 -8.16 15.65 -4.43
C VAL A 8 -7.50 14.90 -3.27
N PHE A 9 -7.99 13.69 -2.97
CA PHE A 9 -7.30 12.83 -2.02
C PHE A 9 -5.98 12.33 -2.62
N PRO A 10 -4.93 12.21 -1.84
CA PRO A 10 -3.68 11.63 -2.35
C PRO A 10 -3.81 10.16 -2.74
N VAL A 11 -4.78 9.44 -2.17
CA VAL A 11 -5.02 8.01 -2.42
C VAL A 11 -6.50 7.75 -2.65
N TYR A 12 -6.79 7.03 -3.73
CA TYR A 12 -8.08 6.38 -3.96
C TYR A 12 -7.85 4.89 -4.04
N ILE A 13 -8.69 4.10 -3.40
CA ILE A 13 -8.59 2.64 -3.44
C ILE A 13 -9.93 2.02 -3.80
N TYR A 14 -9.94 1.05 -4.70
CA TYR A 14 -11.13 0.30 -5.04
C TYR A 14 -11.61 -0.50 -3.83
N ASN A 15 -12.91 -0.43 -3.58
CA ASN A 15 -13.56 -1.10 -2.46
C ASN A 15 -13.23 -2.59 -2.38
N ASN A 16 -13.30 -3.30 -3.51
CA ASN A 16 -13.00 -4.72 -3.57
C ASN A 16 -11.55 -5.05 -3.19
N VAL A 17 -10.61 -4.19 -3.55
CA VAL A 17 -9.19 -4.36 -3.19
C VAL A 17 -9.00 -4.22 -1.69
N LEU A 18 -9.59 -3.20 -1.10
CA LEU A 18 -9.50 -2.96 0.34
C LEU A 18 -10.12 -4.11 1.13
N GLU A 19 -11.29 -4.60 0.71
CA GLU A 19 -11.95 -5.73 1.36
C GLU A 19 -11.12 -7.02 1.25
N ASP A 20 -10.47 -7.28 0.12
CA ASP A 20 -9.60 -8.42 -0.06
C ASP A 20 -8.40 -8.36 0.90
N ILE A 21 -7.77 -7.20 1.03
CA ILE A 21 -6.66 -7.00 1.96
C ILE A 21 -7.12 -7.25 3.41
N LYS A 22 -8.26 -6.69 3.79
CA LYS A 22 -8.83 -6.88 5.14
C LYS A 22 -9.10 -8.35 5.44
N LYS A 23 -9.63 -9.11 4.49
CA LYS A 23 -9.87 -10.54 4.64
C LYS A 23 -8.58 -11.32 4.81
N LEU A 24 -7.56 -11.02 4.01
CA LEU A 24 -6.24 -11.65 4.15
C LEU A 24 -5.65 -11.39 5.53
N CYS A 25 -5.71 -10.15 6.00
CA CYS A 25 -5.19 -9.78 7.31
C CYS A 25 -5.93 -10.49 8.46
N LYS A 26 -7.25 -10.65 8.35
CA LYS A 26 -8.05 -11.37 9.37
C LYS A 26 -7.71 -12.85 9.48
N LYS A 27 -7.36 -13.48 8.37
CA LYS A 27 -7.00 -14.91 8.34
C LYS A 27 -5.60 -15.18 8.86
N ALA A 28 -4.71 -14.21 8.73
CA ALA A 28 -3.31 -14.38 9.08
C ALA A 28 -3.09 -14.18 10.58
N LYS A 29 -2.36 -15.09 11.20
CA LYS A 29 -1.98 -14.99 12.62
C LYS A 29 -0.71 -14.17 12.82
N LEU A 30 0.12 -14.09 11.78
CA LEU A 30 1.37 -13.35 11.77
C LEU A 30 1.25 -12.15 10.83
N GLU A 31 2.22 -11.26 10.90
CA GLU A 31 2.31 -10.14 9.95
C GLU A 31 2.46 -10.66 8.52
N ILE A 32 1.67 -10.12 7.62
CA ILE A 32 1.72 -10.41 6.19
C ILE A 32 1.82 -9.10 5.42
N PHE A 33 2.26 -9.19 4.18
CA PHE A 33 2.34 -8.01 3.31
C PHE A 33 2.12 -8.33 1.83
N GLY A 34 1.89 -7.29 1.06
CA GLY A 34 1.71 -7.39 -0.38
C GLY A 34 1.94 -6.05 -1.07
N TYR A 35 1.87 -6.05 -2.39
CA TYR A 35 1.98 -4.85 -3.20
C TYR A 35 0.62 -4.21 -3.45
N LEU A 36 0.63 -2.88 -3.51
CA LEU A 36 -0.47 -2.07 -4.02
C LEU A 36 -0.16 -1.68 -5.47
N ILE A 37 -1.08 -1.95 -6.38
CA ILE A 37 -0.91 -1.74 -7.81
C ILE A 37 -1.99 -0.78 -8.29
N GLY A 38 -1.59 0.17 -9.11
CA GLY A 38 -2.52 1.16 -9.64
C GLY A 38 -1.87 2.13 -10.61
N ASN A 39 -2.51 3.26 -10.76
CA ASN A 39 -2.10 4.33 -11.66
C ASN A 39 -1.81 5.61 -10.87
N ILE A 40 -0.95 6.42 -11.44
CA ILE A 40 -0.63 7.76 -10.93
C ILE A 40 -1.31 8.77 -11.85
N PHE A 41 -1.99 9.73 -11.24
CA PHE A 41 -2.65 10.82 -11.94
C PHE A 41 -2.19 12.15 -11.39
N MET A 42 -2.50 13.21 -12.10
CA MET A 42 -2.21 14.56 -11.67
C MET A 42 -3.45 15.44 -11.84
N TRP A 43 -3.74 16.24 -10.83
CA TRP A 43 -4.81 17.22 -10.83
C TRP A 43 -4.33 18.50 -10.14
N ASN A 44 -4.42 19.63 -10.84
CA ASN A 44 -3.95 20.93 -10.30
C ASN A 44 -2.53 20.85 -9.70
N ASN A 45 -1.60 20.24 -10.43
CA ASN A 45 -0.20 20.01 -10.02
C ASN A 45 -0.02 19.12 -8.78
N LYS A 46 -1.07 18.41 -8.37
CA LYS A 46 -1.01 17.42 -7.27
C LYS A 46 -1.08 16.02 -7.84
N LYS A 47 -0.11 15.18 -7.48
CA LYS A 47 -0.13 13.76 -7.81
C LYS A 47 -1.06 13.02 -6.86
N TYR A 48 -1.81 12.07 -7.40
CA TYR A 48 -2.60 11.13 -6.61
C TYR A 48 -2.53 9.75 -7.24
N VAL A 49 -2.79 8.73 -6.45
CA VAL A 49 -2.79 7.34 -6.93
C VAL A 49 -4.18 6.74 -6.82
N VAL A 50 -4.51 5.87 -7.77
CA VAL A 50 -5.71 5.04 -7.72
C VAL A 50 -5.26 3.60 -7.64
N ILE A 51 -5.54 2.95 -6.52
CA ILE A 51 -5.15 1.55 -6.27
C ILE A 51 -6.27 0.66 -6.80
N GLU A 52 -5.95 -0.14 -7.81
CA GLU A 52 -6.90 -0.97 -8.54
C GLU A 52 -6.74 -2.46 -8.24
N GLU A 53 -5.57 -2.86 -7.75
CA GLU A 53 -5.24 -4.25 -7.46
C GLU A 53 -4.26 -4.36 -6.30
N GLN A 54 -4.19 -5.54 -5.70
CA GLN A 54 -3.15 -5.90 -4.75
C GLN A 54 -2.55 -7.26 -5.11
N LEU A 55 -1.30 -7.47 -4.73
CA LEU A 55 -0.65 -8.78 -4.84
C LEU A 55 -0.14 -9.19 -3.46
N PHE A 56 -0.72 -10.26 -2.93
CA PHE A 56 -0.27 -10.85 -1.68
C PHE A 56 1.05 -11.59 -1.91
N LEU A 57 2.07 -11.28 -1.12
CA LEU A 57 3.39 -11.90 -1.22
C LEU A 57 3.41 -13.19 -0.39
N ILE A 58 2.91 -14.27 -1.00
CA ILE A 58 2.84 -15.59 -0.38
C ILE A 58 4.25 -16.10 -0.10
N GLY A 59 4.47 -16.64 1.11
CA GLY A 59 5.78 -17.11 1.56
C GLY A 59 6.57 -16.09 2.36
N ALA A 60 6.07 -14.85 2.43
CA ALA A 60 6.62 -13.80 3.29
C ALA A 60 5.91 -13.75 4.66
N VAL A 61 5.17 -14.81 5.00
CA VAL A 61 4.47 -14.94 6.29
C VAL A 61 5.46 -15.58 7.26
N HIS A 62 6.16 -14.76 8.00
CA HIS A 62 7.09 -15.20 9.02
C HIS A 62 6.87 -14.43 10.30
N SER A 63 7.64 -14.73 11.31
CA SER A 63 7.70 -14.01 12.57
C SER A 63 7.52 -12.49 12.41
N ASP A 64 7.47 -11.78 13.47
CA ASP A 64 7.22 -10.35 13.62
C ASP A 64 8.02 -9.39 12.72
N LYS A 65 8.93 -9.92 11.89
CA LYS A 65 9.79 -9.11 11.01
C LYS A 65 10.01 -9.80 9.68
N TYR A 66 9.68 -9.14 8.59
CA TYR A 66 10.16 -9.52 7.27
C TYR A 66 11.41 -8.70 6.94
N SER A 67 12.37 -9.34 6.29
CA SER A 67 13.64 -8.73 5.96
C SER A 67 13.61 -8.10 4.57
N THR A 68 14.56 -7.20 4.33
CA THR A 68 14.81 -6.63 3.01
C THR A 68 14.98 -7.71 1.94
N SER A 69 15.71 -8.77 2.27
CA SER A 69 15.94 -9.89 1.35
C SER A 69 14.66 -10.65 1.01
N GLN A 70 13.70 -10.74 1.92
CA GLN A 70 12.40 -11.36 1.65
C GLN A 70 11.59 -10.54 0.63
N ILE A 71 11.64 -9.22 0.72
CA ILE A 71 10.96 -8.32 -0.22
C ILE A 71 11.62 -8.40 -1.60
N GLU A 72 12.95 -8.40 -1.67
CA GLU A 72 13.70 -8.56 -2.92
C GLU A 72 13.36 -9.88 -3.63
N GLY A 73 13.39 -10.99 -2.89
CA GLY A 73 13.04 -12.30 -3.42
C GLY A 73 11.59 -12.37 -3.89
N ALA A 74 10.68 -11.76 -3.14
CA ALA A 74 9.27 -11.67 -3.52
C ALA A 74 9.08 -10.83 -4.79
N ALA A 75 9.79 -9.71 -4.93
CA ALA A 75 9.70 -8.84 -6.10
C ALA A 75 10.04 -9.61 -7.38
N GLY A 76 11.14 -10.36 -7.39
CA GLY A 76 11.51 -11.20 -8.54
C GLY A 76 10.46 -12.25 -8.88
N LYS A 77 9.92 -12.92 -7.88
CA LYS A 77 8.89 -13.94 -8.03
C LYS A 77 7.59 -13.40 -8.62
N TYR A 78 7.20 -12.18 -8.26
CA TYR A 78 5.91 -11.61 -8.64
C TYR A 78 5.96 -10.77 -9.92
N GLU A 79 7.13 -10.53 -10.49
CA GLU A 79 7.26 -9.76 -11.73
C GLU A 79 6.42 -10.34 -12.86
N LYS A 80 6.45 -11.65 -13.05
CA LYS A 80 5.67 -12.34 -14.10
C LYS A 80 4.17 -12.18 -13.87
N ILE A 81 3.72 -12.24 -12.62
CA ILE A 81 2.31 -12.05 -12.24
C ILE A 81 1.89 -10.63 -12.56
N PHE A 82 2.74 -9.66 -12.25
CA PHE A 82 2.49 -8.26 -12.55
C PHE A 82 2.37 -7.99 -14.05
N GLN A 83 3.26 -8.56 -14.86
CA GLN A 83 3.17 -8.43 -16.32
C GLN A 83 1.90 -9.05 -16.89
N LYS A 84 1.45 -10.18 -16.36
CA LYS A 84 0.16 -10.78 -16.74
C LYS A 84 -1.01 -9.86 -16.38
N LEU A 85 -0.96 -9.22 -15.23
CA LEU A 85 -2.00 -8.30 -14.78
C LEU A 85 -2.12 -7.09 -15.70
N LYS A 86 -1.00 -6.51 -16.13
CA LYS A 86 -0.97 -5.42 -17.10
C LYS A 86 -1.67 -5.81 -18.39
N ARG A 87 -1.35 -7.00 -18.91
CA ARG A 87 -1.95 -7.52 -20.16
C ARG A 87 -3.44 -7.78 -20.00
N LYS A 88 -3.84 -8.42 -18.90
CA LYS A 88 -5.25 -8.72 -18.60
C LYS A 88 -6.10 -7.46 -18.53
N LYS A 89 -5.57 -6.40 -17.92
CA LYS A 89 -6.27 -5.12 -17.78
C LYS A 89 -6.07 -4.20 -18.98
N ASN A 90 -5.25 -4.61 -19.96
CA ASN A 90 -4.86 -3.79 -21.10
C ASN A 90 -4.39 -2.39 -20.65
N ASN A 91 -3.54 -2.37 -19.63
CA ASN A 91 -3.08 -1.13 -19.01
C ASN A 91 -1.58 -1.23 -18.72
N GLU A 92 -0.78 -0.71 -19.65
CA GLU A 92 0.68 -0.67 -19.53
C GLU A 92 1.17 0.38 -18.52
N GLU A 93 0.29 1.29 -18.12
CA GLU A 93 0.61 2.33 -17.14
C GLU A 93 0.52 1.84 -15.68
N LEU A 94 0.00 0.64 -15.45
CA LEU A 94 -0.05 0.04 -14.12
C LEU A 94 1.35 -0.09 -13.53
N ARG A 95 1.49 0.30 -12.28
CA ARG A 95 2.75 0.21 -11.55
C ARG A 95 2.52 -0.09 -10.08
N ILE A 96 3.60 -0.44 -9.39
CA ILE A 96 3.57 -0.61 -7.94
C ILE A 96 3.53 0.79 -7.33
N VAL A 97 2.41 1.14 -6.71
CA VAL A 97 2.20 2.46 -6.09
C VAL A 97 2.41 2.43 -4.58
N GLY A 98 2.76 1.27 -4.05
CA GLY A 98 3.03 1.11 -2.63
C GLY A 98 2.94 -0.33 -2.18
N TRP A 99 2.75 -0.51 -0.90
CA TRP A 99 2.64 -1.81 -0.25
C TRP A 99 1.66 -1.76 0.90
N TRP A 100 1.21 -2.91 1.32
CA TRP A 100 0.35 -3.05 2.49
C TRP A 100 0.91 -4.13 3.41
N HIS A 101 0.67 -3.99 4.70
CA HIS A 101 1.03 -5.00 5.68
C HIS A 101 0.11 -4.94 6.88
N SER A 102 0.10 -6.01 7.66
CA SER A 102 -0.74 -6.12 8.85
C SER A 102 0.07 -5.92 10.13
N HIS A 103 -0.57 -5.31 11.12
CA HIS A 103 -0.07 -5.16 12.49
C HIS A 103 -1.10 -5.76 13.47
N PRO A 104 -1.20 -7.11 13.59
CA PRO A 104 -2.25 -7.72 14.41
C PRO A 104 -2.17 -7.30 15.88
N GLY A 105 -3.09 -6.42 16.31
CA GLY A 105 -3.17 -5.94 17.68
C GLY A 105 -2.23 -4.80 18.07
N PHE A 106 -1.39 -4.33 17.14
CA PHE A 106 -0.37 -3.30 17.43
C PHE A 106 -0.77 -1.89 17.05
N GLY A 107 -1.89 -1.72 16.34
CA GLY A 107 -2.30 -0.42 15.81
C GLY A 107 -1.58 -0.03 14.53
N CYS A 108 -1.96 1.11 13.97
CA CYS A 108 -1.47 1.55 12.66
C CYS A 108 -0.38 2.63 12.81
N PHE A 109 0.82 2.26 12.46
CA PHE A 109 2.00 3.12 12.44
C PHE A 109 3.07 2.48 11.55
N LEU A 110 4.13 3.17 11.22
CA LEU A 110 5.30 2.56 10.58
C LEU A 110 6.36 2.28 11.66
N SER A 111 6.67 1.01 11.86
CA SER A 111 7.79 0.62 12.70
C SER A 111 9.11 1.08 12.09
N ARG A 112 10.20 0.99 12.82
CA ARG A 112 11.53 1.32 12.28
C ARG A 112 11.86 0.46 11.06
N THR A 113 11.52 -0.82 11.10
CA THR A 113 11.70 -1.74 9.96
C THR A 113 10.81 -1.34 8.78
N ASP A 114 9.54 -0.99 9.05
CA ASP A 114 8.61 -0.53 8.01
C ASP A 114 9.09 0.73 7.32
N LEU A 115 9.58 1.69 8.10
CA LEU A 115 10.11 2.94 7.58
C LEU A 115 11.32 2.68 6.67
N HIS A 116 12.22 1.80 7.10
CA HIS A 116 13.38 1.39 6.31
C HIS A 116 12.94 0.74 4.98
N THR A 117 11.94 -0.13 5.03
CA THR A 117 11.35 -0.76 3.85
C THR A 117 10.78 0.30 2.89
N GLN A 118 10.05 1.26 3.42
CA GLN A 118 9.49 2.35 2.62
C GLN A 118 10.58 3.18 1.94
N GLU A 119 11.60 3.59 2.70
CA GLU A 119 12.70 4.40 2.20
C GLU A 119 13.50 3.69 1.12
N PHE A 120 13.71 2.40 1.26
CA PHE A 120 14.54 1.62 0.35
C PHE A 120 13.81 1.13 -0.89
N PHE A 121 12.59 0.61 -0.74
CA PHE A 121 11.84 -0.01 -1.85
C PHE A 121 10.75 0.87 -2.45
N PHE A 122 10.25 1.83 -1.68
CA PHE A 122 9.12 2.67 -2.09
C PHE A 122 9.43 4.15 -1.84
N PRO A 123 10.56 4.67 -2.38
CA PRO A 123 11.04 6.00 -2.03
C PRO A 123 10.32 7.14 -2.74
N GLU A 124 9.54 6.83 -3.79
CA GLU A 124 8.88 7.86 -4.58
C GLU A 124 7.78 8.57 -3.79
N SER A 125 7.62 9.87 -4.02
CA SER A 125 6.66 10.68 -3.27
C SER A 125 5.21 10.24 -3.38
N TYR A 126 4.85 9.53 -4.45
CA TYR A 126 3.50 9.00 -4.66
C TYR A 126 3.30 7.62 -4.01
N GLN A 127 4.38 6.95 -3.62
CA GLN A 127 4.29 5.60 -3.07
C GLN A 127 3.84 5.63 -1.61
N VAL A 128 2.92 4.74 -1.28
CA VAL A 128 2.23 4.73 0.00
C VAL A 128 2.35 3.39 0.71
N ALA A 129 2.21 3.41 2.02
CA ALA A 129 2.08 2.22 2.84
C ALA A 129 0.68 2.18 3.46
N LEU A 130 0.00 1.06 3.30
CA LEU A 130 -1.26 0.78 3.99
C LEU A 130 -0.97 -0.19 5.14
N VAL A 131 -1.30 0.22 6.36
CA VAL A 131 -1.19 -0.63 7.55
C VAL A 131 -2.58 -1.01 8.01
N VAL A 132 -2.81 -2.29 8.24
CA VAL A 132 -4.10 -2.83 8.70
C VAL A 132 -3.90 -3.56 10.01
N ASP A 133 -4.65 -3.18 11.03
CA ASP A 133 -4.76 -3.94 12.27
C ASP A 133 -6.11 -4.67 12.28
N PRO A 134 -6.14 -5.97 11.99
CA PRO A 134 -7.40 -6.73 11.89
C PRO A 134 -8.04 -7.00 13.25
N ILE A 135 -7.29 -6.87 14.35
CA ILE A 135 -7.80 -7.10 15.71
C ILE A 135 -8.51 -5.86 16.22
N LYS A 136 -7.91 -4.69 16.04
CA LYS A 136 -8.50 -3.41 16.42
C LYS A 136 -9.46 -2.85 15.38
N ASP A 137 -9.54 -3.48 14.21
CA ASP A 137 -10.35 -3.01 13.07
C ASP A 137 -9.97 -1.58 12.65
N GLU A 138 -8.69 -1.34 12.52
CA GLU A 138 -8.13 -0.06 12.11
C GLU A 138 -7.31 -0.22 10.83
N LEU A 139 -7.27 0.83 10.02
CA LEU A 139 -6.36 0.93 8.89
C LEU A 139 -5.97 2.39 8.64
N GLU A 140 -4.75 2.59 8.16
CA GLU A 140 -4.18 3.91 7.91
C GLU A 140 -3.23 3.86 6.72
N PHE A 141 -3.22 4.93 5.94
CA PHE A 141 -2.23 5.14 4.88
C PHE A 141 -1.14 6.09 5.34
N PHE A 142 0.08 5.80 4.95
CA PHE A 142 1.26 6.60 5.29
C PHE A 142 2.13 6.86 4.06
N THR A 143 2.87 7.96 4.11
CA THR A 143 3.91 8.27 3.13
C THR A 143 5.11 8.88 3.83
N LEU A 144 6.26 8.92 3.16
CA LEU A 144 7.47 9.53 3.70
C LEU A 144 7.27 11.04 3.90
N ASN A 145 7.84 11.56 4.97
CA ASN A 145 7.87 12.98 5.27
C ASN A 145 9.20 13.35 5.94
N ALA A 146 10.15 13.84 5.17
CA ALA A 146 11.47 14.20 5.66
C ALA A 146 11.46 15.31 6.73
N ASN A 147 10.39 16.12 6.76
CA ASN A 147 10.27 17.26 7.66
C ASN A 147 9.70 16.92 9.03
N SER A 148 9.16 15.71 9.22
CA SER A 148 8.66 15.29 10.53
C SER A 148 9.73 14.53 11.31
N LYS A 149 9.56 14.49 12.65
CA LYS A 149 10.44 13.72 13.53
C LYS A 149 10.38 12.23 13.22
N GLU A 150 9.19 11.73 12.95
CA GLU A 150 8.94 10.32 12.63
C GLU A 150 9.42 9.93 11.22
N LYS A 151 9.69 10.91 10.35
CA LYS A 151 10.07 10.74 8.94
C LYS A 151 8.96 10.19 8.04
N TYR A 152 7.75 10.05 8.55
CA TYR A 152 6.56 9.69 7.80
C TYR A 152 5.36 10.44 8.33
N LYS A 153 4.28 10.44 7.57
CA LYS A 153 3.01 11.05 7.98
C LYS A 153 1.85 10.22 7.50
N ASN A 154 0.77 10.29 8.25
CA ASN A 154 -0.53 9.77 7.86
C ASN A 154 -1.10 10.63 6.72
N ILE A 155 -1.74 9.98 5.74
CA ILE A 155 -2.40 10.66 4.62
C ILE A 155 -3.85 10.21 4.49
N SER A 156 -4.70 11.12 4.01
CA SER A 156 -6.10 10.83 3.77
C SER A 156 -6.28 10.00 2.50
N TYR A 157 -7.39 9.26 2.44
CA TYR A 157 -7.74 8.41 1.31
C TYR A 157 -9.25 8.38 1.11
N ALA A 158 -9.68 7.96 -0.06
CA ALA A 158 -11.07 7.72 -0.38
C ALA A 158 -11.25 6.31 -0.95
N VAL A 159 -12.34 5.65 -0.54
CA VAL A 159 -12.72 4.35 -1.08
C VAL A 159 -13.71 4.59 -2.21
N ILE A 160 -13.44 4.01 -3.37
CA ILE A 160 -14.26 4.18 -4.56
C ILE A 160 -14.71 2.82 -5.10
N LYS A 161 -15.78 2.84 -5.87
CA LYS A 161 -16.23 1.66 -6.63
C LYS A 161 -15.56 1.64 -7.98
N PRO A 162 -15.13 0.46 -8.45
CA PRO A 162 -14.57 0.33 -9.79
C PRO A 162 -15.60 0.63 -10.89
#